data_be68680b3536f2cc3bc2db2a4aaa3411
#
_entry.id   be68680b3536f2cc3bc2db2a4aaa3411
#
_cell.length_a   1.000
_cell.length_b   1.000
_cell.length_c   1.000
_cell.angle_alpha   90.00
_cell.angle_beta   90.00
_cell.angle_gamma   90.00
#
_symmetry.space_group_name_H-M   'P 1'
#
loop_
_entity.id
_entity.type
_entity.pdbx_description
1 polymer ?
#
loop_
_entity_poly.entity_id
_entity_poly.type
_entity_poly.pdbx_seq_one_letter_code
_entity_poly.pdbx_strand_id
1 'polypeptide(L)'
;MKKQTSFSTKGSSADLGPLSISRMLPNRYADKVGPFVFLDYVAPAIKEIITKNGMGAHPHRGIATLTYVLQGEVEHFDSAGNTGKIYSGGAQWMKAGNGIIHDENFNYDSQTDNKYIHGLQFWLNLPAKNKAEKPAHIAIQANEVPIKTLPNEDGWIKVVVGKYEELSSIIPNYSAQFLYHVHLNAGKQFSLEIKDKIEVAAFLPTQNAVLNDTEFQKGEFVEFDREAGEIELKNTSDVAIDILLFGGEEYTEPIVAEGPFVMNTQGEIADAYRDFHAGKYGKIRLTK
;
A
#
# COMPACT_ATOMS: atom_id res chain seq x y z
N MET A 1 4.18 10.40 25.38
CA MET A 1 4.01 8.99 25.85
C MET A 1 4.17 8.10 24.63
N LYS A 2 4.85 6.94 24.74
CA LYS A 2 4.95 5.99 23.63
C LYS A 2 3.60 5.29 23.40
N LYS A 3 3.19 5.11 22.14
CA LYS A 3 2.02 4.31 21.77
C LYS A 3 2.23 2.85 22.15
N GLN A 4 1.17 2.16 22.56
CA GLN A 4 1.24 0.74 22.87
C GLN A 4 0.96 -0.11 21.62
N THR A 5 1.63 -1.24 21.50
CA THR A 5 1.29 -2.23 20.48
C THR A 5 -0.02 -2.93 20.86
N SER A 6 -1.01 -2.87 19.96
CA SER A 6 -2.28 -3.59 20.12
C SER A 6 -2.11 -5.07 19.79
N PHE A 7 -1.46 -5.36 18.68
CA PHE A 7 -1.11 -6.72 18.25
C PHE A 7 -0.03 -6.70 17.17
N SER A 8 0.57 -7.86 16.90
CA SER A 8 1.38 -8.11 15.71
C SER A 8 0.99 -9.42 15.02
N THR A 9 1.27 -9.51 13.72
CA THR A 9 1.01 -10.73 12.93
C THR A 9 1.91 -10.77 11.69
N LYS A 10 2.18 -11.98 11.21
CA LYS A 10 2.83 -12.22 9.90
C LYS A 10 1.82 -12.40 8.76
N GLY A 11 0.54 -12.13 9.05
CA GLY A 11 -0.53 -12.30 8.08
C GLY A 11 -0.83 -13.76 7.76
N SER A 12 -1.44 -13.98 6.60
CA SER A 12 -1.74 -15.31 6.06
C SER A 12 -1.18 -15.45 4.65
N SER A 13 -0.63 -16.63 4.34
CA SER A 13 -0.17 -16.94 2.98
C SER A 13 -1.35 -16.98 2.02
N ALA A 14 -1.17 -16.39 0.85
CA ALA A 14 -2.11 -16.48 -0.26
C ALA A 14 -1.33 -16.56 -1.58
N ASP A 15 -1.87 -17.29 -2.55
CA ASP A 15 -1.27 -17.40 -3.88
C ASP A 15 -2.00 -16.48 -4.86
N LEU A 16 -1.25 -15.67 -5.58
CA LEU A 16 -1.73 -14.82 -6.66
C LEU A 16 -1.04 -15.25 -7.96
N GLY A 17 -1.51 -16.39 -8.51
CA GLY A 17 -0.87 -16.98 -9.67
C GLY A 17 0.59 -17.37 -9.40
N PRO A 18 1.57 -16.76 -10.11
CA PRO A 18 2.98 -17.07 -9.93
C PRO A 18 3.63 -16.40 -8.70
N LEU A 19 2.89 -15.53 -7.98
CA LEU A 19 3.41 -14.76 -6.85
C LEU A 19 2.95 -15.37 -5.53
N SER A 20 3.90 -15.67 -4.65
CA SER A 20 3.61 -15.96 -3.25
C SER A 20 3.47 -14.65 -2.50
N ILE A 21 2.31 -14.42 -1.91
CA ILE A 21 2.00 -13.22 -1.15
C ILE A 21 1.65 -13.54 0.30
N SER A 22 1.85 -12.57 1.16
CA SER A 22 1.32 -12.60 2.53
C SER A 22 0.27 -11.49 2.68
N ARG A 23 -0.98 -11.88 2.98
CA ARG A 23 -2.04 -10.94 3.27
C ARG A 23 -1.93 -10.46 4.70
N MET A 24 -1.61 -9.18 4.84
CA MET A 24 -1.47 -8.53 6.14
C MET A 24 -2.77 -7.90 6.62
N LEU A 25 -3.62 -7.44 5.67
CA LEU A 25 -4.90 -6.80 5.96
C LEU A 25 -5.91 -7.15 4.84
N PRO A 26 -7.16 -7.55 5.15
CA PRO A 26 -7.65 -7.83 6.49
C PRO A 26 -6.99 -9.07 7.10
N ASN A 27 -6.96 -9.11 8.43
CA ASN A 27 -6.47 -10.25 9.19
C ASN A 27 -7.43 -10.59 10.34
N ARG A 28 -7.13 -11.61 11.15
CA ARG A 28 -8.01 -12.05 12.24
C ARG A 28 -8.22 -11.02 13.37
N TYR A 29 -7.43 -9.95 13.42
CA TYR A 29 -7.48 -8.95 14.48
C TYR A 29 -7.99 -7.60 13.99
N ALA A 30 -7.81 -7.28 12.71
CA ALA A 30 -8.22 -6.01 12.11
C ALA A 30 -8.72 -6.18 10.68
N ASP A 31 -9.80 -5.50 10.36
CA ASP A 31 -10.34 -5.40 8.99
C ASP A 31 -9.79 -4.17 8.25
N LYS A 32 -9.29 -3.18 8.99
CA LYS A 32 -8.79 -1.92 8.45
C LYS A 32 -7.79 -1.24 9.38
N VAL A 33 -7.02 -0.30 8.82
CA VAL A 33 -6.22 0.70 9.55
C VAL A 33 -6.49 2.06 8.92
N GLY A 34 -7.26 2.91 9.56
CA GLY A 34 -7.80 4.12 8.94
C GLY A 34 -8.58 3.79 7.66
N PRO A 35 -8.26 4.39 6.52
CA PRO A 35 -8.90 4.06 5.24
C PRO A 35 -8.30 2.84 4.54
N PHE A 36 -7.20 2.26 5.03
CA PHE A 36 -6.59 1.08 4.44
C PHE A 36 -7.37 -0.18 4.81
N VAL A 37 -7.97 -0.84 3.83
CA VAL A 37 -8.81 -2.05 4.00
C VAL A 37 -8.17 -3.32 3.45
N PHE A 38 -6.98 -3.18 2.86
CA PHE A 38 -6.27 -4.29 2.26
C PHE A 38 -4.78 -4.02 2.19
N LEU A 39 -3.97 -5.04 2.49
CA LEU A 39 -2.52 -5.04 2.29
C LEU A 39 -2.05 -6.44 1.94
N ASP A 40 -1.56 -6.59 0.72
CA ASP A 40 -0.80 -7.76 0.28
C ASP A 40 0.69 -7.41 0.15
N TYR A 41 1.52 -8.26 0.69
CA TYR A 41 2.97 -8.16 0.65
C TYR A 41 3.54 -9.22 -0.29
N VAL A 42 4.24 -8.77 -1.33
CA VAL A 42 5.03 -9.58 -2.23
C VAL A 42 6.45 -9.64 -1.67
N ALA A 43 6.80 -10.76 -1.03
CA ALA A 43 8.13 -10.94 -0.46
C ALA A 43 9.22 -10.96 -1.55
N PRO A 44 10.48 -10.59 -1.22
CA PRO A 44 11.57 -10.60 -2.19
C PRO A 44 11.69 -11.98 -2.85
N ALA A 45 11.59 -12.02 -4.16
CA ALA A 45 11.73 -13.22 -4.96
C ALA A 45 12.48 -12.94 -6.25
N ILE A 46 13.21 -13.94 -6.76
CA ILE A 46 13.90 -13.85 -8.06
C ILE A 46 12.90 -14.19 -9.16
N LYS A 47 12.82 -13.35 -10.18
CA LYS A 47 12.06 -13.55 -11.40
C LYS A 47 13.00 -13.52 -12.60
N GLU A 48 13.31 -14.66 -13.17
CA GLU A 48 14.32 -14.80 -14.22
C GLU A 48 13.88 -14.21 -15.57
N ILE A 49 12.58 -14.16 -15.83
CA ILE A 49 12.03 -13.79 -17.14
C ILE A 49 10.99 -12.70 -16.97
N ILE A 50 11.11 -11.64 -17.79
CA ILE A 50 10.06 -10.63 -17.92
C ILE A 50 8.86 -11.27 -18.65
N THR A 51 7.71 -11.22 -18.01
CA THR A 51 6.45 -11.64 -18.61
C THR A 51 5.70 -10.43 -19.15
N LYS A 52 5.03 -10.61 -20.29
CA LYS A 52 4.15 -9.57 -20.87
C LYS A 52 2.69 -9.76 -20.47
N ASN A 53 2.37 -10.91 -19.92
CA ASN A 53 1.03 -11.21 -19.44
C ASN A 53 0.90 -10.70 -18.01
N GLY A 54 -0.15 -9.93 -17.75
CA GLY A 54 -0.50 -9.50 -16.41
C GLY A 54 -0.98 -10.64 -15.52
N MET A 55 -1.38 -10.30 -14.31
CA MET A 55 -1.94 -11.25 -13.33
C MET A 55 -3.38 -11.65 -13.67
N GLY A 56 -3.96 -11.05 -14.72
CA GLY A 56 -5.32 -11.25 -15.19
C GLY A 56 -6.23 -10.05 -14.92
N ALA A 57 -6.87 -9.60 -15.99
CA ALA A 57 -7.77 -8.46 -15.92
C ALA A 57 -8.92 -8.71 -14.94
N HIS A 58 -9.10 -7.82 -13.97
CA HIS A 58 -10.12 -7.93 -12.93
C HIS A 58 -10.71 -6.57 -12.58
N PRO A 59 -11.97 -6.54 -12.06
CA PRO A 59 -12.64 -5.28 -11.75
C PRO A 59 -12.30 -4.78 -10.34
N HIS A 60 -12.51 -3.46 -10.10
CA HIS A 60 -12.63 -2.86 -8.78
C HIS A 60 -13.75 -1.80 -8.78
N ARG A 61 -14.35 -1.57 -7.62
CA ARG A 61 -15.28 -0.46 -7.37
C ARG A 61 -15.23 -0.04 -5.90
N GLY A 62 -15.33 1.27 -5.65
CA GLY A 62 -15.46 1.86 -4.32
C GLY A 62 -14.15 2.06 -3.57
N ILE A 63 -13.01 1.70 -4.17
CA ILE A 63 -11.67 1.83 -3.60
C ILE A 63 -10.73 2.58 -4.53
N ALA A 64 -9.54 2.88 -4.01
CA ALA A 64 -8.35 3.09 -4.81
C ALA A 64 -7.32 1.99 -4.47
N THR A 65 -6.67 1.42 -5.49
CA THR A 65 -5.50 0.55 -5.31
C THR A 65 -4.24 1.39 -5.28
N LEU A 66 -3.25 0.98 -4.51
CA LEU A 66 -1.93 1.57 -4.45
C LEU A 66 -0.89 0.45 -4.47
N THR A 67 -0.09 0.40 -5.52
CA THR A 67 1.06 -0.50 -5.62
C THR A 67 2.31 0.30 -5.30
N TYR A 68 3.10 -0.14 -4.32
CA TYR A 68 4.40 0.45 -3.98
C TYR A 68 5.49 -0.57 -4.24
N VAL A 69 6.41 -0.25 -5.16
CA VAL A 69 7.48 -1.14 -5.61
C VAL A 69 8.75 -0.88 -4.81
N LEU A 70 9.16 -1.81 -3.97
CA LEU A 70 10.45 -1.74 -3.29
C LEU A 70 11.59 -2.17 -4.23
N GLN A 71 11.38 -3.25 -5.00
CA GLN A 71 12.29 -3.72 -6.05
C GLN A 71 11.48 -4.32 -7.20
N GLY A 72 11.87 -4.03 -8.42
CA GLY A 72 11.22 -4.51 -9.63
C GLY A 72 10.55 -3.40 -10.43
N GLU A 73 9.63 -3.78 -11.29
CA GLU A 73 8.78 -2.87 -12.06
C GLU A 73 7.33 -3.37 -12.07
N VAL A 74 6.40 -2.45 -12.15
CA VAL A 74 4.98 -2.76 -12.37
C VAL A 74 4.47 -1.97 -13.56
N GLU A 75 3.83 -2.69 -14.47
CA GLU A 75 3.14 -2.13 -15.62
C GLU A 75 1.62 -2.28 -15.44
N HIS A 76 0.89 -1.22 -15.67
CA HIS A 76 -0.56 -1.11 -15.47
C HIS A 76 -1.28 -0.82 -16.76
N PHE A 77 -2.43 -1.46 -16.92
CA PHE A 77 -3.39 -1.22 -18.02
C PHE A 77 -4.80 -1.19 -17.44
N ASP A 78 -5.64 -0.25 -17.89
CA ASP A 78 -7.03 -0.22 -17.45
C ASP A 78 -8.04 0.04 -18.58
N SER A 79 -9.32 -0.19 -18.23
CA SER A 79 -10.43 -0.03 -19.17
C SER A 79 -10.81 1.43 -19.46
N ALA A 80 -10.28 2.40 -18.70
CA ALA A 80 -10.40 3.82 -19.00
C ALA A 80 -9.35 4.28 -20.02
N GLY A 81 -8.42 3.39 -20.40
CA GLY A 81 -7.36 3.64 -21.39
C GLY A 81 -6.07 4.19 -20.79
N ASN A 82 -5.94 4.17 -19.46
CA ASN A 82 -4.68 4.52 -18.84
C ASN A 82 -3.68 3.37 -18.94
N THR A 83 -2.42 3.73 -19.11
CA THR A 83 -1.27 2.84 -19.01
C THR A 83 -0.20 3.54 -18.21
N GLY A 84 0.57 2.77 -17.46
CA GLY A 84 1.68 3.30 -16.67
C GLY A 84 2.68 2.23 -16.35
N LYS A 85 3.93 2.61 -16.20
CA LYS A 85 5.00 1.75 -15.72
C LYS A 85 5.77 2.49 -14.63
N ILE A 86 6.01 1.82 -13.52
CA ILE A 86 6.82 2.32 -12.41
C ILE A 86 7.93 1.33 -12.12
N TYR A 87 9.03 1.84 -11.58
CA TYR A 87 10.22 1.07 -11.23
C TYR A 87 10.49 1.09 -9.74
N SER A 88 11.56 0.41 -9.31
CA SER A 88 12.00 0.32 -7.92
C SER A 88 11.95 1.66 -7.19
N GLY A 89 11.26 1.72 -6.06
CA GLY A 89 11.03 2.94 -5.27
C GLY A 89 9.86 3.81 -5.74
N GLY A 90 9.22 3.47 -6.85
CA GLY A 90 8.03 4.16 -7.38
C GLY A 90 6.73 3.62 -6.81
N ALA A 91 5.65 4.37 -7.02
CA ALA A 91 4.30 4.02 -6.62
C ALA A 91 3.30 4.28 -7.75
N GLN A 92 2.24 3.48 -7.79
CA GLN A 92 1.14 3.73 -8.70
C GLN A 92 -0.18 3.64 -7.94
N TRP A 93 -1.05 4.59 -8.21
CA TRP A 93 -2.36 4.71 -7.61
C TRP A 93 -3.43 4.68 -8.69
N MET A 94 -4.45 3.83 -8.51
CA MET A 94 -5.62 3.77 -9.38
C MET A 94 -6.89 3.91 -8.54
N LYS A 95 -7.63 5.00 -8.74
CA LYS A 95 -8.99 5.13 -8.20
C LYS A 95 -9.95 4.34 -9.06
N ALA A 96 -10.57 3.32 -8.49
CA ALA A 96 -11.61 2.56 -9.17
C ALA A 96 -12.95 3.32 -9.23
N GLY A 97 -13.26 4.11 -8.18
CA GLY A 97 -14.46 4.94 -8.13
C GLY A 97 -15.73 4.14 -8.43
N ASN A 98 -16.44 4.52 -9.49
CA ASN A 98 -17.69 3.88 -9.93
C ASN A 98 -17.52 2.58 -10.72
N GLY A 99 -16.27 2.09 -10.86
CA GLY A 99 -15.94 0.81 -11.46
C GLY A 99 -14.98 0.89 -12.64
N ILE A 100 -13.98 0.01 -12.62
CA ILE A 100 -12.93 -0.12 -13.64
C ILE A 100 -12.50 -1.58 -13.73
N ILE A 101 -11.95 -1.98 -14.87
CA ILE A 101 -11.20 -3.23 -15.05
C ILE A 101 -9.75 -2.85 -15.26
N HIS A 102 -8.83 -3.47 -14.52
CA HIS A 102 -7.41 -3.28 -14.72
C HIS A 102 -6.64 -4.61 -14.75
N ASP A 103 -5.42 -4.55 -15.22
CA ASP A 103 -4.43 -5.62 -15.16
C ASP A 103 -3.07 -5.03 -14.79
N GLU A 104 -2.31 -5.75 -14.01
CA GLU A 104 -0.97 -5.37 -13.59
C GLU A 104 0.02 -6.48 -13.89
N ASN A 105 1.22 -6.10 -14.30
CA ASN A 105 2.30 -7.03 -14.58
C ASN A 105 3.50 -6.67 -13.71
N PHE A 106 3.82 -7.54 -12.75
CA PHE A 106 4.93 -7.33 -11.83
C PHE A 106 6.16 -8.11 -12.30
N ASN A 107 7.21 -7.41 -12.67
CA ASN A 107 8.48 -7.94 -13.16
C ASN A 107 9.67 -7.42 -12.36
N TYR A 108 10.86 -8.01 -12.60
CA TYR A 108 12.10 -7.37 -12.15
C TYR A 108 12.34 -6.08 -12.92
N ASP A 109 13.09 -5.16 -12.32
CA ASP A 109 13.39 -3.84 -12.90
C ASP A 109 14.24 -3.97 -14.16
N SER A 110 13.62 -3.71 -15.31
CA SER A 110 14.27 -3.82 -16.63
C SER A 110 15.36 -2.79 -16.89
N GLN A 111 15.49 -1.78 -16.01
CA GLN A 111 16.56 -0.77 -16.07
C GLN A 111 17.82 -1.18 -15.31
N THR A 112 17.79 -2.31 -14.61
CA THR A 112 18.89 -2.81 -13.79
C THR A 112 19.15 -4.30 -14.04
N ASP A 113 20.29 -4.81 -13.55
CA ASP A 113 20.59 -6.24 -13.55
C ASP A 113 19.96 -6.99 -12.37
N ASN A 114 19.25 -6.29 -11.50
CA ASN A 114 18.60 -6.86 -10.32
C ASN A 114 17.35 -7.63 -10.71
N LYS A 115 17.37 -8.95 -10.54
CA LYS A 115 16.25 -9.86 -10.87
C LYS A 115 15.20 -10.00 -9.77
N TYR A 116 15.32 -9.24 -8.69
CA TYR A 116 14.35 -9.31 -7.59
C TYR A 116 13.07 -8.54 -7.92
N ILE A 117 11.96 -9.11 -7.43
CA ILE A 117 10.68 -8.43 -7.25
C ILE A 117 10.41 -8.32 -5.75
N HIS A 118 9.90 -7.17 -5.32
CA HIS A 118 9.56 -6.91 -3.92
C HIS A 118 8.61 -5.72 -3.86
N GLY A 119 7.46 -5.85 -3.24
CA GLY A 119 6.51 -4.75 -3.20
C GLY A 119 5.28 -5.01 -2.35
N LEU A 120 4.38 -4.05 -2.35
CA LEU A 120 3.15 -4.08 -1.58
C LEU A 120 2.00 -3.56 -2.42
N GLN A 121 0.81 -4.13 -2.21
CA GLN A 121 -0.44 -3.60 -2.74
C GLN A 121 -1.39 -3.27 -1.60
N PHE A 122 -1.84 -2.03 -1.56
CA PHE A 122 -2.85 -1.53 -0.63
C PHE A 122 -4.16 -1.26 -1.36
N TRP A 123 -5.27 -1.39 -0.65
CA TRP A 123 -6.52 -0.77 -1.05
C TRP A 123 -6.92 0.28 -0.03
N LEU A 124 -7.21 1.47 -0.53
CA LEU A 124 -7.70 2.60 0.23
C LEU A 124 -9.20 2.72 -0.03
N ASN A 125 -10.01 2.57 1.00
CA ASN A 125 -11.45 2.71 0.89
C ASN A 125 -11.82 4.18 0.66
N LEU A 126 -12.60 4.45 -0.38
CA LEU A 126 -13.07 5.80 -0.65
C LEU A 126 -14.25 6.14 0.28
N PRO A 127 -14.38 7.41 0.75
CA PRO A 127 -15.60 7.86 1.38
C PRO A 127 -16.81 7.66 0.47
N ALA A 128 -17.99 7.40 1.03
CA ALA A 128 -19.21 7.09 0.27
C ALA A 128 -19.47 8.11 -0.86
N LYS A 129 -19.30 9.40 -0.56
CA LYS A 129 -19.47 10.50 -1.53
C LYS A 129 -18.53 10.43 -2.74
N ASN A 130 -17.39 9.74 -2.61
CA ASN A 130 -16.36 9.64 -3.66
C ASN A 130 -16.43 8.31 -4.44
N LYS A 131 -17.20 7.31 -3.95
CA LYS A 131 -17.30 5.99 -4.60
C LYS A 131 -17.96 6.04 -5.99
N ALA A 132 -18.74 7.07 -6.28
CA ALA A 132 -19.38 7.30 -7.57
C ALA A 132 -18.51 8.12 -8.56
N GLU A 133 -17.32 8.57 -8.15
CA GLU A 133 -16.42 9.32 -9.02
C GLU A 133 -15.87 8.46 -10.17
N LYS A 134 -15.47 9.13 -11.24
CA LYS A 134 -14.82 8.46 -12.38
C LYS A 134 -13.47 7.88 -11.97
N PRO A 135 -13.07 6.75 -12.58
CA PRO A 135 -11.73 6.21 -12.43
C PRO A 135 -10.63 7.22 -12.77
N ALA A 136 -9.47 7.08 -12.13
CA ALA A 136 -8.28 7.88 -12.37
C ALA A 136 -7.02 7.06 -12.08
N HIS A 137 -5.91 7.40 -12.72
CA HIS A 137 -4.63 6.71 -12.55
C HIS A 137 -3.49 7.72 -12.40
N ILE A 138 -2.54 7.45 -11.50
CA ILE A 138 -1.31 8.22 -11.27
C ILE A 138 -0.17 7.23 -11.10
N ALA A 139 0.89 7.38 -11.91
CA ALA A 139 2.16 6.68 -11.75
C ALA A 139 3.22 7.68 -11.30
N ILE A 140 4.00 7.32 -10.28
CA ILE A 140 5.02 8.17 -9.66
C ILE A 140 6.32 7.40 -9.66
N GLN A 141 7.38 7.96 -10.26
CA GLN A 141 8.71 7.37 -10.21
C GLN A 141 9.39 7.64 -8.86
N ALA A 142 10.42 6.86 -8.54
CA ALA A 142 11.13 6.97 -7.26
C ALA A 142 11.65 8.39 -6.94
N ASN A 143 12.07 9.14 -7.95
CA ASN A 143 12.56 10.52 -7.82
C ASN A 143 11.44 11.56 -7.69
N GLU A 144 10.20 11.18 -7.92
CA GLU A 144 9.00 12.03 -7.76
C GLU A 144 8.34 11.81 -6.38
N VAL A 145 8.69 10.73 -5.67
CA VAL A 145 8.21 10.50 -4.30
C VAL A 145 8.94 11.47 -3.36
N PRO A 146 8.22 12.36 -2.65
CA PRO A 146 8.84 13.30 -1.73
C PRO A 146 9.67 12.59 -0.66
N ILE A 147 10.90 13.05 -0.46
CA ILE A 147 11.87 12.46 0.44
C ILE A 147 12.54 13.53 1.30
N LYS A 148 12.82 13.20 2.56
CA LYS A 148 13.59 14.02 3.49
C LYS A 148 14.66 13.17 4.17
N THR A 149 15.91 13.67 4.19
CA THR A 149 16.97 13.08 5.00
C THR A 149 16.69 13.36 6.47
N LEU A 150 16.84 12.34 7.30
CA LEU A 150 16.70 12.46 8.76
C LEU A 150 17.91 13.19 9.35
N PRO A 151 17.76 13.84 10.53
CA PRO A 151 18.87 14.48 11.22
C PRO A 151 20.05 13.52 11.43
N ASN A 152 21.27 14.06 11.48
CA ASN A 152 22.52 13.30 11.71
C ASN A 152 22.77 12.16 10.69
N GLU A 153 22.19 12.25 9.50
CA GLU A 153 22.29 11.20 8.48
C GLU A 153 21.78 9.83 8.99
N ASP A 154 20.80 9.83 9.90
CA ASP A 154 20.26 8.60 10.48
C ASP A 154 19.48 7.73 9.46
N GLY A 155 19.14 8.33 8.31
CA GLY A 155 18.40 7.67 7.23
C GLY A 155 17.56 8.68 6.46
N TRP A 156 16.40 8.25 5.97
CA TRP A 156 15.45 9.10 5.27
C TRP A 156 14.01 8.63 5.46
N ILE A 157 13.06 9.55 5.23
CA ILE A 157 11.64 9.29 5.15
C ILE A 157 11.10 9.69 3.77
N LYS A 158 10.36 8.81 3.11
CA LYS A 158 9.59 9.07 1.90
C LYS A 158 8.11 9.18 2.23
N VAL A 159 7.42 10.12 1.58
CA VAL A 159 5.98 10.32 1.71
C VAL A 159 5.30 9.76 0.47
N VAL A 160 4.93 8.49 0.52
CA VAL A 160 4.25 7.81 -0.59
C VAL A 160 2.80 8.29 -0.71
N VAL A 161 2.11 8.44 0.42
CA VAL A 161 0.75 9.00 0.52
C VAL A 161 0.72 9.99 1.68
N GLY A 162 -0.03 11.08 1.52
CA GLY A 162 -0.28 12.03 2.59
C GLY A 162 0.74 13.15 2.67
N LYS A 163 0.99 13.59 3.91
CA LYS A 163 1.89 14.70 4.22
C LYS A 163 2.75 14.37 5.43
N TYR A 164 3.99 14.81 5.39
CA TYR A 164 4.91 14.81 6.52
C TYR A 164 5.66 16.15 6.52
N GLU A 165 5.46 16.95 7.56
CA GLU A 165 5.96 18.33 7.63
C GLU A 165 5.63 19.12 6.35
N GLU A 166 6.63 19.63 5.63
CA GLU A 166 6.47 20.35 4.36
C GLU A 166 6.28 19.44 3.15
N LEU A 167 6.57 18.14 3.27
CA LEU A 167 6.44 17.18 2.18
C LEU A 167 4.99 16.79 1.96
N SER A 168 4.58 16.71 0.70
CA SER A 168 3.24 16.29 0.31
C SER A 168 3.29 15.41 -0.93
N SER A 169 2.74 14.20 -0.84
CA SER A 169 2.53 13.34 -2.00
C SER A 169 1.53 13.95 -2.97
N ILE A 170 1.68 13.65 -4.27
CA ILE A 170 0.71 14.01 -5.31
C ILE A 170 -0.49 13.08 -5.35
N ILE A 171 -0.44 11.93 -4.64
CA ILE A 171 -1.57 11.00 -4.53
C ILE A 171 -2.72 11.67 -3.78
N PRO A 172 -3.95 11.69 -4.34
CA PRO A 172 -5.09 12.35 -3.71
C PRO A 172 -5.43 11.77 -2.33
N ASN A 173 -5.65 12.64 -1.36
CA ASN A 173 -6.12 12.29 -0.04
C ASN A 173 -7.62 12.55 0.07
N TYR A 174 -8.39 11.54 0.46
CA TYR A 174 -9.82 11.64 0.73
C TYR A 174 -10.13 11.75 2.22
N SER A 175 -9.15 11.49 3.06
CA SER A 175 -9.14 11.66 4.51
C SER A 175 -7.71 12.00 4.97
N ALA A 176 -7.48 12.21 6.26
CA ALA A 176 -6.12 12.33 6.80
C ALA A 176 -5.45 10.95 6.81
N GLN A 177 -4.96 10.54 5.67
CA GLN A 177 -4.30 9.26 5.43
C GLN A 177 -2.83 9.47 5.08
N PHE A 178 -1.99 8.48 5.42
CA PHE A 178 -0.58 8.52 5.10
C PHE A 178 -0.01 7.11 4.86
N LEU A 179 1.04 7.06 4.03
CA LEU A 179 1.97 5.94 3.90
C LEU A 179 3.37 6.54 3.81
N TYR A 180 4.18 6.25 4.83
CA TYR A 180 5.58 6.64 4.91
C TYR A 180 6.47 5.43 4.77
N HIS A 181 7.56 5.58 4.03
CA HIS A 181 8.65 4.62 4.00
C HIS A 181 9.84 5.24 4.73
N VAL A 182 10.18 4.69 5.88
CA VAL A 182 11.32 5.11 6.70
C VAL A 182 12.46 4.14 6.49
N HIS A 183 13.62 4.67 6.11
CA HIS A 183 14.89 3.93 6.01
C HIS A 183 15.79 4.39 7.13
N LEU A 184 16.32 3.44 7.90
CA LEU A 184 17.26 3.73 8.99
C LEU A 184 18.59 3.06 8.74
N ASN A 185 19.66 3.83 8.78
CA ASN A 185 21.03 3.32 8.75
C ASN A 185 21.31 2.43 9.98
N ALA A 186 22.37 1.63 9.90
CA ALA A 186 22.79 0.73 10.97
C ALA A 186 22.93 1.46 12.33
N GLY A 187 22.30 0.93 13.38
CA GLY A 187 22.35 1.48 14.74
C GLY A 187 21.62 2.80 14.95
N LYS A 188 20.76 3.23 13.99
CA LYS A 188 20.07 4.54 14.02
C LYS A 188 18.63 4.42 14.46
N GLN A 189 18.03 5.57 14.80
CA GLN A 189 16.64 5.63 15.26
C GLN A 189 15.92 6.86 14.72
N PHE A 190 14.59 6.79 14.72
CA PHE A 190 13.70 7.88 14.33
C PHE A 190 12.41 7.79 15.14
N SER A 191 11.83 8.94 15.47
CA SER A 191 10.55 9.02 16.18
C SER A 191 9.55 9.84 15.41
N LEU A 192 8.28 9.44 15.50
CA LEU A 192 7.14 10.10 14.88
C LEU A 192 6.01 10.28 15.88
N GLU A 193 5.54 11.52 16.04
CA GLU A 193 4.36 11.81 16.85
C GLU A 193 3.08 11.52 16.06
N ILE A 194 2.21 10.70 16.64
CA ILE A 194 0.89 10.38 16.11
C ILE A 194 -0.18 11.06 16.95
N LYS A 195 -1.07 11.79 16.28
CA LYS A 195 -2.19 12.48 16.94
C LYS A 195 -3.23 11.48 17.46
N ASP A 196 -4.06 11.96 18.37
CA ASP A 196 -5.24 11.24 18.86
C ASP A 196 -6.18 10.84 17.70
N LYS A 197 -6.83 9.67 17.84
CA LYS A 197 -7.81 9.10 16.87
C LYS A 197 -7.22 8.75 15.49
N ILE A 198 -5.91 8.67 15.39
CA ILE A 198 -5.25 8.15 14.19
C ILE A 198 -4.99 6.65 14.40
N GLU A 199 -5.57 5.82 13.55
CA GLU A 199 -5.22 4.42 13.42
C GLU A 199 -3.89 4.32 12.67
N VAL A 200 -2.93 3.57 13.19
CA VAL A 200 -1.60 3.45 12.59
C VAL A 200 -1.04 2.04 12.76
N ALA A 201 -0.41 1.56 11.71
CA ALA A 201 0.34 0.32 11.71
C ALA A 201 1.73 0.51 11.10
N ALA A 202 2.66 -0.36 11.52
CA ALA A 202 3.96 -0.55 10.92
C ALA A 202 4.04 -1.88 10.19
N PHE A 203 4.82 -1.96 9.13
CA PHE A 203 5.19 -3.20 8.45
C PHE A 203 6.70 -3.25 8.23
N LEU A 204 7.33 -4.40 8.50
CA LEU A 204 8.78 -4.60 8.44
C LEU A 204 9.17 -5.45 7.20
N PRO A 205 9.40 -4.85 6.02
CA PRO A 205 9.61 -5.62 4.79
C PRO A 205 11.00 -6.25 4.68
N THR A 206 12.03 -5.70 5.33
CA THR A 206 13.42 -6.06 5.03
C THR A 206 14.13 -6.77 6.18
N GLN A 207 14.06 -6.27 7.40
CA GLN A 207 14.80 -6.73 8.57
C GLN A 207 13.96 -6.61 9.85
N ASN A 208 14.46 -7.16 10.95
CA ASN A 208 13.90 -6.92 12.29
C ASN A 208 14.11 -5.44 12.67
N ALA A 209 13.23 -4.93 13.52
CA ALA A 209 13.33 -3.59 14.10
C ALA A 209 12.80 -3.58 15.54
N VAL A 210 13.24 -2.60 16.32
CA VAL A 210 12.65 -2.32 17.63
C VAL A 210 11.67 -1.15 17.48
N LEU A 211 10.41 -1.39 17.83
CA LEU A 211 9.34 -0.39 17.83
C LEU A 211 8.89 -0.20 19.29
N ASN A 212 9.01 1.02 19.81
CA ASN A 212 8.64 1.34 21.21
C ASN A 212 9.18 0.31 22.22
N ASP A 213 10.49 0.05 22.18
CA ASP A 213 11.23 -0.87 23.07
C ASP A 213 10.89 -2.36 22.90
N THR A 214 10.06 -2.74 21.94
CA THR A 214 9.74 -4.14 21.60
C THR A 214 10.33 -4.52 20.25
N GLU A 215 11.04 -5.64 20.21
CA GLU A 215 11.60 -6.18 18.96
C GLU A 215 10.52 -6.92 18.17
N PHE A 216 10.42 -6.61 16.88
CA PHE A 216 9.57 -7.27 15.90
C PHE A 216 10.41 -7.82 14.76
N GLN A 217 9.94 -8.91 14.17
CA GLN A 217 10.67 -9.62 13.13
C GLN A 217 10.30 -9.10 11.74
N LYS A 218 11.19 -9.29 10.80
CA LYS A 218 10.91 -9.15 9.38
C LYS A 218 9.61 -9.86 8.99
N GLY A 219 8.78 -9.20 8.17
CA GLY A 219 7.48 -9.69 7.72
C GLY A 219 6.36 -9.48 8.74
N GLU A 220 6.60 -8.86 9.89
CA GLU A 220 5.55 -8.53 10.83
C GLU A 220 4.84 -7.22 10.49
N PHE A 221 3.52 -7.28 10.58
CA PHE A 221 2.60 -6.18 10.65
C PHE A 221 2.33 -5.92 12.14
N VAL A 222 2.46 -4.67 12.58
CA VAL A 222 2.30 -4.23 13.97
C VAL A 222 1.30 -3.10 14.01
N GLU A 223 0.18 -3.26 14.69
CA GLU A 223 -0.81 -2.20 14.91
C GLU A 223 -0.64 -1.60 16.30
N PHE A 224 -0.77 -0.29 16.39
CA PHE A 224 -0.69 0.46 17.63
C PHE A 224 -2.07 0.87 18.14
N ASP A 225 -2.14 1.25 19.41
CA ASP A 225 -3.33 1.81 20.02
C ASP A 225 -3.79 3.11 19.33
N ARG A 226 -4.96 3.64 19.70
CA ARG A 226 -5.56 4.84 19.11
C ARG A 226 -5.25 6.12 19.88
N GLU A 227 -4.56 6.02 21.03
CA GLU A 227 -4.20 7.18 21.83
C GLU A 227 -3.10 8.00 21.12
N ALA A 228 -3.05 9.30 21.40
CA ALA A 228 -1.95 10.14 20.94
C ALA A 228 -0.62 9.68 21.57
N GLY A 229 0.45 9.69 20.79
CA GLY A 229 1.76 9.32 21.30
C GLY A 229 2.82 9.15 20.23
N GLU A 230 4.01 8.86 20.68
CA GLU A 230 5.19 8.68 19.86
C GLU A 230 5.35 7.22 19.42
N ILE A 231 5.76 7.02 18.20
CA ILE A 231 6.29 5.75 17.70
C ILE A 231 7.78 5.95 17.47
N GLU A 232 8.60 5.28 18.30
CA GLU A 232 10.05 5.21 18.13
C GLU A 232 10.39 3.98 17.27
N LEU A 233 11.13 4.21 16.21
CA LEU A 233 11.67 3.20 15.29
C LEU A 233 13.17 3.11 15.53
N LYS A 234 13.69 1.92 15.82
CA LYS A 234 15.10 1.73 16.10
C LYS A 234 15.67 0.55 15.32
N ASN A 235 16.76 0.83 14.63
CA ASN A 235 17.59 -0.19 13.97
C ASN A 235 18.73 -0.59 14.93
N THR A 236 18.68 -1.81 15.44
CA THR A 236 19.71 -2.36 16.33
C THR A 236 20.71 -3.25 15.59
N SER A 237 20.56 -3.41 14.27
CA SER A 237 21.40 -4.24 13.43
C SER A 237 22.58 -3.46 12.83
N ASP A 238 23.50 -4.17 12.19
CA ASP A 238 24.66 -3.64 11.48
C ASP A 238 24.41 -3.33 9.99
N VAL A 239 23.17 -3.52 9.53
CA VAL A 239 22.72 -3.19 8.17
C VAL A 239 21.56 -2.19 8.22
N ALA A 240 21.32 -1.49 7.12
CA ALA A 240 20.16 -0.61 7.01
C ALA A 240 18.85 -1.41 6.98
N ILE A 241 17.77 -0.79 7.48
CA ILE A 241 16.42 -1.38 7.48
C ILE A 241 15.40 -0.45 6.87
N ASP A 242 14.32 -1.02 6.36
CA ASP A 242 13.17 -0.29 5.86
C ASP A 242 11.93 -0.62 6.71
N ILE A 243 11.16 0.40 7.04
CA ILE A 243 9.91 0.30 7.81
C ILE A 243 8.84 1.09 7.07
N LEU A 244 7.69 0.49 6.85
CA LEU A 244 6.52 1.19 6.33
C LEU A 244 5.59 1.55 7.48
N LEU A 245 5.25 2.83 7.61
CA LEU A 245 4.23 3.32 8.52
C LEU A 245 3.03 3.81 7.71
N PHE A 246 1.85 3.32 8.01
CA PHE A 246 0.64 3.72 7.31
C PHE A 246 -0.55 3.81 8.25
N GLY A 247 -1.52 4.63 7.87
CA GLY A 247 -2.71 4.83 8.66
C GLY A 247 -3.48 6.08 8.26
N GLY A 248 -4.32 6.54 9.17
CA GLY A 248 -5.15 7.71 8.97
C GLY A 248 -6.24 7.86 10.01
N GLU A 249 -7.11 8.85 9.82
CA GLU A 249 -8.30 8.98 10.64
C GLU A 249 -9.16 7.72 10.56
N GLU A 250 -9.83 7.40 11.66
CA GLU A 250 -10.78 6.30 11.72
C GLU A 250 -11.83 6.45 10.61
N TYR A 251 -11.98 5.40 9.80
CA TYR A 251 -13.04 5.35 8.80
C TYR A 251 -14.35 4.94 9.47
N THR A 252 -15.31 5.86 9.56
CA THR A 252 -16.53 5.71 10.37
C THR A 252 -17.75 5.29 9.57
N GLU A 253 -17.73 5.36 8.23
CA GLU A 253 -18.82 4.90 7.39
C GLU A 253 -18.86 3.36 7.34
N PRO A 254 -20.01 2.71 7.11
CA PRO A 254 -20.08 1.27 6.94
C PRO A 254 -19.17 0.77 5.82
N ILE A 255 -18.52 -0.37 6.04
CA ILE A 255 -17.71 -1.06 5.05
C ILE A 255 -18.32 -2.42 4.76
N VAL A 256 -18.68 -2.66 3.50
CA VAL A 256 -19.10 -3.96 3.00
C VAL A 256 -18.15 -4.36 1.88
N ALA A 257 -17.36 -5.39 2.12
CA ALA A 257 -16.37 -5.89 1.16
C ALA A 257 -16.79 -7.28 0.67
N GLU A 258 -16.83 -7.47 -0.65
CA GLU A 258 -17.08 -8.77 -1.27
C GLU A 258 -16.31 -8.87 -2.58
N GLY A 259 -15.39 -9.82 -2.64
CA GLY A 259 -14.47 -9.96 -3.77
C GLY A 259 -13.70 -8.67 -4.05
N PRO A 260 -13.74 -8.13 -5.27
CA PRO A 260 -12.97 -6.94 -5.66
C PRO A 260 -13.70 -5.61 -5.38
N PHE A 261 -14.84 -5.66 -4.70
CA PHE A 261 -15.70 -4.49 -4.45
C PHE A 261 -15.76 -4.14 -2.96
N VAL A 262 -15.65 -2.86 -2.65
CA VAL A 262 -15.80 -2.36 -1.28
C VAL A 262 -16.76 -1.16 -1.31
N MET A 263 -17.95 -1.38 -0.77
CA MET A 263 -19.05 -0.41 -0.80
C MET A 263 -19.53 -0.09 0.64
N ASN A 264 -20.65 0.58 0.79
CA ASN A 264 -21.19 0.92 2.09
C ASN A 264 -22.42 0.05 2.47
N THR A 265 -23.04 -0.61 1.48
CA THR A 265 -24.21 -1.49 1.70
C THR A 265 -24.15 -2.74 0.82
N GLN A 266 -24.87 -3.79 1.22
CA GLN A 266 -25.02 -5.01 0.40
C GLN A 266 -25.74 -4.72 -0.93
N GLY A 267 -26.67 -3.76 -0.95
CA GLY A 267 -27.34 -3.33 -2.20
C GLY A 267 -26.34 -2.77 -3.21
N GLU A 268 -25.40 -1.94 -2.74
CA GLU A 268 -24.35 -1.39 -3.60
C GLU A 268 -23.35 -2.46 -4.10
N ILE A 269 -23.08 -3.51 -3.30
CA ILE A 269 -22.31 -4.67 -3.75
C ILE A 269 -23.05 -5.40 -4.88
N ALA A 270 -24.35 -5.67 -4.71
CA ALA A 270 -25.17 -6.30 -5.75
C ALA A 270 -25.21 -5.46 -7.04
N ASP A 271 -25.30 -4.13 -6.90
CA ASP A 271 -25.20 -3.20 -8.03
C ASP A 271 -23.83 -3.26 -8.71
N ALA A 272 -22.73 -3.38 -7.93
CA ALA A 272 -21.38 -3.48 -8.48
C ALA A 272 -21.21 -4.74 -9.35
N TYR A 273 -21.68 -5.90 -8.88
CA TYR A 273 -21.67 -7.14 -9.66
C TYR A 273 -22.56 -7.04 -10.90
N ARG A 274 -23.77 -6.51 -10.76
CA ARG A 274 -24.69 -6.31 -11.91
C ARG A 274 -24.07 -5.43 -12.98
N ASP A 275 -23.46 -4.32 -12.59
CA ASP A 275 -22.82 -3.36 -13.50
C ASP A 275 -21.59 -3.97 -14.18
N PHE A 276 -20.80 -4.77 -13.46
CA PHE A 276 -19.69 -5.52 -14.02
C PHE A 276 -20.14 -6.53 -15.07
N HIS A 277 -21.13 -7.38 -14.74
CA HIS A 277 -21.66 -8.37 -15.69
C HIS A 277 -22.35 -7.72 -16.89
N ALA A 278 -22.91 -6.53 -16.73
CA ALA A 278 -23.45 -5.73 -17.84
C ALA A 278 -22.36 -5.05 -18.70
N GLY A 279 -21.08 -5.21 -18.36
CA GLY A 279 -19.95 -4.64 -19.12
C GLY A 279 -19.75 -3.14 -18.94
N LYS A 280 -20.36 -2.53 -17.90
CA LYS A 280 -20.29 -1.07 -17.68
C LYS A 280 -18.90 -0.59 -17.26
N TYR A 281 -18.02 -1.46 -16.78
CA TYR A 281 -16.65 -1.10 -16.43
C TYR A 281 -15.69 -1.09 -17.62
N GLY A 282 -16.21 -1.33 -18.83
CA GLY A 282 -15.43 -1.30 -20.07
C GLY A 282 -14.58 -2.56 -20.28
N LYS A 283 -13.55 -2.41 -21.13
CA LYS A 283 -12.60 -3.50 -21.45
C LYS A 283 -11.23 -2.90 -21.68
N ILE A 284 -10.18 -3.58 -21.22
CA ILE A 284 -8.80 -3.20 -21.54
C ILE A 284 -8.59 -3.37 -23.03
N ARG A 285 -8.09 -2.32 -23.68
CA ARG A 285 -7.68 -2.34 -25.09
C ARG A 285 -6.16 -2.28 -25.11
N LEU A 286 -5.53 -3.46 -25.22
CA LEU A 286 -4.09 -3.50 -25.47
C LEU A 286 -3.87 -2.95 -26.90
N THR A 287 -3.23 -1.81 -27.01
CA THR A 287 -2.68 -1.35 -28.30
C THR A 287 -1.58 -2.33 -28.70
N LYS A 288 -1.72 -2.94 -29.87
CA LYS A 288 -0.71 -3.84 -30.46
C LYS A 288 0.56 -3.09 -30.80
#